data_a9e0973ad68162ead4e54cea8bcd4c64
#
_entry.id   a9e0973ad68162ead4e54cea8bcd4c64
#
_cell.length_a   1.000
_cell.length_b   1.000
_cell.length_c   1.000
_cell.angle_alpha   90.00
_cell.angle_beta   90.00
_cell.angle_gamma   90.00
#
_symmetry.space_group_name_H-M   'P 1'
#
loop_
_entity.id
_entity.type
_entity.pdbx_description
1 polymer ?
#
loop_
_entity_poly.entity_id
_entity_poly.type
_entity_poly.pdbx_seq_one_letter_code
_entity_poly.pdbx_strand_id
1 'polypeptide(L)'
;NAQMLSEELATALRGWPLEYEEFPLSFKEFCLFKKIDIDPYTESGRAKLKVTFKEYNGGSAFPEVVLQKEQSIKDRELQSYFNTMLFRDLIEHYELSNPSMIRYFLKRVMSNLTKPTSTNSVFNDLKSQGIKVAKDTLYELLEHACSIFMFFKVPKYTSSIIQENNSLSKYYIIDNGLRSSVLLPQSGDEGKLLENSVYLHLRRKKTPNEKIYYYKGEKECDFVIQTEEHISSLIQVTWLLNSHNTAREIGGILDAYKTTGCKNCIIVTFE
;
A
#
# COMPACT_ATOMS: atom_id res chain seq x y z
N ASN A 1 5.51 15.57 9.88
CA ASN A 1 4.67 14.38 9.78
C ASN A 1 3.32 14.62 10.45
N ALA A 2 2.22 14.52 9.67
CA ALA A 2 0.90 14.97 10.11
C ALA A 2 0.34 14.11 11.25
N GLN A 3 0.57 12.80 11.28
CA GLN A 3 0.04 11.95 12.34
C GLN A 3 0.73 12.19 13.68
N MET A 4 2.04 12.38 13.65
CA MET A 4 2.82 12.71 14.87
C MET A 4 2.38 14.05 15.44
N LEU A 5 2.19 15.08 14.57
CA LEU A 5 1.63 16.36 14.95
C LEU A 5 0.18 16.24 15.44
N SER A 6 -0.63 15.33 14.87
CA SER A 6 -2.03 15.16 15.29
C SER A 6 -2.15 14.53 16.67
N GLU A 7 -1.30 13.56 17.04
CA GLU A 7 -1.28 12.97 18.38
C GLU A 7 -0.84 13.98 19.46
N GLU A 8 0.21 14.77 19.18
CA GLU A 8 0.66 15.85 20.05
C GLU A 8 -0.40 16.96 20.16
N LEU A 9 -0.98 17.38 19.03
CA LEU A 9 -2.04 18.39 18.99
C LEU A 9 -3.35 17.87 19.60
N ALA A 10 -3.75 16.62 19.39
CA ALA A 10 -4.93 16.02 20.00
C ALA A 10 -4.80 16.01 21.52
N THR A 11 -3.60 15.69 22.03
CA THR A 11 -3.29 15.76 23.47
C THR A 11 -3.36 17.20 23.98
N ALA A 12 -2.85 18.17 23.24
CA ALA A 12 -2.86 19.58 23.61
C ALA A 12 -4.26 20.22 23.50
N LEU A 13 -5.06 19.84 22.50
CA LEU A 13 -6.39 20.40 22.21
C LEU A 13 -7.54 19.65 22.90
N ARG A 14 -7.26 18.63 23.70
CA ARG A 14 -8.24 17.90 24.51
C ARG A 14 -9.49 17.43 23.75
N GLY A 15 -9.31 16.87 22.55
CA GLY A 15 -10.36 16.16 21.82
C GLY A 15 -11.19 17.01 20.83
N TRP A 16 -10.75 18.19 20.46
CA TRP A 16 -11.41 19.05 19.45
C TRP A 16 -10.91 18.89 18.00
N PRO A 17 -9.73 18.29 17.67
CA PRO A 17 -9.25 18.23 16.30
C PRO A 17 -10.05 17.23 15.45
N LEU A 18 -10.42 17.66 14.25
CA LEU A 18 -10.86 16.78 13.17
C LEU A 18 -9.64 16.41 12.32
N GLU A 19 -9.37 15.12 12.22
CA GLU A 19 -8.25 14.60 11.43
C GLU A 19 -8.71 14.31 10.00
N TYR A 20 -7.91 14.75 9.04
CA TYR A 20 -8.08 14.45 7.63
C TYR A 20 -6.81 13.82 7.10
N GLU A 21 -6.93 12.61 6.52
CA GLU A 21 -5.81 11.99 5.81
C GLU A 21 -5.67 12.61 4.41
N GLU A 22 -4.50 13.17 4.11
CA GLU A 22 -4.14 13.61 2.77
C GLU A 22 -3.25 12.57 2.09
N PHE A 23 -3.56 12.30 0.83
CA PHE A 23 -2.84 11.32 0.01
C PHE A 23 -2.16 12.02 -1.17
N PRO A 24 -1.10 11.42 -1.74
CA PRO A 24 -0.65 11.79 -3.08
C PRO A 24 -1.82 11.78 -4.08
N LEU A 25 -1.68 12.41 -5.24
CA LEU A 25 -2.76 12.55 -6.22
C LEU A 25 -3.43 11.20 -6.53
N SER A 26 -4.77 11.18 -6.57
CA SER A 26 -5.51 10.08 -7.19
C SER A 26 -5.30 10.11 -8.71
N PHE A 27 -5.62 9.03 -9.41
CA PHE A 27 -5.48 8.99 -10.86
C PHE A 27 -6.29 10.12 -11.56
N LYS A 28 -7.49 10.42 -11.05
CA LYS A 28 -8.31 11.54 -11.57
C LYS A 28 -7.60 12.89 -11.35
N GLU A 29 -7.09 13.12 -10.14
CA GLU A 29 -6.34 14.34 -9.82
C GLU A 29 -5.03 14.43 -10.60
N PHE A 30 -4.33 13.32 -10.80
CA PHE A 30 -3.15 13.24 -11.65
C PHE A 30 -3.44 13.69 -13.08
N CYS A 31 -4.53 13.21 -13.69
CA CYS A 31 -4.95 13.65 -15.02
C CYS A 31 -5.26 15.15 -15.04
N LEU A 32 -6.00 15.66 -14.06
CA LEU A 32 -6.33 17.08 -13.96
C LEU A 32 -5.06 17.93 -13.75
N PHE A 33 -4.17 17.49 -12.89
CA PHE A 33 -2.93 18.18 -12.58
C PHE A 33 -1.99 18.29 -13.78
N LYS A 34 -1.93 17.24 -14.61
CA LYS A 34 -1.20 17.22 -15.89
C LYS A 34 -1.97 17.86 -17.05
N LYS A 35 -3.18 18.39 -16.81
CA LYS A 35 -4.05 18.96 -17.85
C LYS A 35 -4.33 17.97 -18.99
N ILE A 36 -4.50 16.69 -18.64
CA ILE A 36 -4.83 15.64 -19.59
C ILE A 36 -6.34 15.50 -19.62
N ASP A 37 -6.93 15.92 -20.73
CA ASP A 37 -8.33 15.69 -21.02
C ASP A 37 -8.49 14.33 -21.72
N ILE A 38 -9.33 13.46 -21.14
CA ILE A 38 -9.56 12.10 -21.63
C ILE A 38 -11.07 11.85 -21.69
N ASP A 39 -11.56 11.60 -22.90
CA ASP A 39 -12.90 11.05 -23.09
C ASP A 39 -12.83 9.51 -23.04
N PRO A 40 -13.31 8.86 -21.97
CA PRO A 40 -13.24 7.41 -21.83
C PRO A 40 -14.17 6.64 -22.79
N TYR A 41 -15.09 7.34 -23.44
CA TYR A 41 -16.08 6.73 -24.33
C TYR A 41 -15.57 6.57 -25.77
N THR A 42 -14.49 7.24 -26.13
CA THR A 42 -13.83 7.09 -27.43
C THR A 42 -12.71 6.05 -27.38
N GLU A 43 -12.42 5.40 -28.50
CA GLU A 43 -11.32 4.45 -28.62
C GLU A 43 -9.95 5.11 -28.36
N SER A 44 -9.74 6.26 -28.96
CA SER A 44 -8.55 7.09 -28.77
C SER A 44 -8.40 7.53 -27.32
N GLY A 45 -9.51 7.93 -26.66
CA GLY A 45 -9.50 8.30 -25.25
C GLY A 45 -9.19 7.13 -24.34
N ARG A 46 -9.71 5.92 -24.59
CA ARG A 46 -9.35 4.72 -23.84
C ARG A 46 -7.87 4.36 -23.99
N ALA A 47 -7.33 4.46 -25.21
CA ALA A 47 -5.89 4.24 -25.43
C ALA A 47 -5.04 5.25 -24.64
N LYS A 48 -5.40 6.53 -24.67
CA LYS A 48 -4.72 7.60 -23.90
C LYS A 48 -4.85 7.34 -22.39
N LEU A 49 -6.02 6.91 -21.91
CA LEU A 49 -6.27 6.56 -20.52
C LEU A 49 -5.31 5.45 -20.05
N LYS A 50 -5.18 4.38 -20.84
CA LYS A 50 -4.27 3.26 -20.53
C LYS A 50 -2.81 3.72 -20.45
N VAL A 51 -2.34 4.54 -21.37
CA VAL A 51 -0.97 5.07 -21.35
C VAL A 51 -0.75 5.95 -20.12
N THR A 52 -1.68 6.87 -19.83
CA THR A 52 -1.61 7.75 -18.67
C THR A 52 -1.67 6.96 -17.37
N PHE A 53 -2.49 5.91 -17.29
CA PHE A 53 -2.56 5.06 -16.12
C PHE A 53 -1.27 4.27 -15.90
N LYS A 54 -0.61 3.77 -16.95
CA LYS A 54 0.71 3.13 -16.80
C LYS A 54 1.74 4.10 -16.21
N GLU A 55 1.75 5.35 -16.66
CA GLU A 55 2.64 6.38 -16.09
C GLU A 55 2.31 6.62 -14.62
N TYR A 56 1.04 6.79 -14.27
CA TYR A 56 0.59 6.97 -12.88
C TYR A 56 0.96 5.77 -12.00
N ASN A 57 0.65 4.56 -12.46
CA ASN A 57 0.84 3.33 -11.69
C ASN A 57 2.32 2.97 -11.48
N GLY A 58 3.18 3.26 -12.47
CA GLY A 58 4.63 2.99 -12.39
C GLY A 58 5.46 4.13 -11.81
N GLY A 59 4.86 5.32 -11.69
CA GLY A 59 5.51 6.53 -11.23
C GLY A 59 5.07 6.98 -9.85
N SER A 60 5.32 8.24 -9.55
CA SER A 60 4.89 8.89 -8.32
C SER A 60 3.64 9.74 -8.54
N ALA A 61 2.82 9.82 -7.52
CA ALA A 61 1.65 10.68 -7.42
C ALA A 61 1.87 11.89 -6.47
N PHE A 62 3.07 12.10 -5.95
CA PHE A 62 3.41 13.34 -5.23
C PHE A 62 3.39 14.53 -6.19
N PRO A 63 2.61 15.60 -5.88
CA PRO A 63 2.41 16.73 -6.81
C PRO A 63 3.71 17.34 -7.34
N GLU A 64 4.70 17.56 -6.49
CA GLU A 64 5.99 18.15 -6.86
C GLU A 64 6.73 17.25 -7.85
N VAL A 65 6.76 15.93 -7.61
CA VAL A 65 7.41 14.96 -8.50
C VAL A 65 6.68 14.86 -9.85
N VAL A 66 5.35 14.94 -9.86
CA VAL A 66 4.54 14.89 -11.10
C VAL A 66 4.86 16.07 -12.01
N LEU A 67 5.17 17.24 -11.46
CA LEU A 67 5.53 18.43 -12.22
C LEU A 67 6.93 18.38 -12.87
N GLN A 68 7.81 17.52 -12.37
CA GLN A 68 9.16 17.38 -12.93
C GLN A 68 9.11 16.74 -14.32
N LYS A 69 9.94 17.25 -15.22
CA LYS A 69 10.06 16.71 -16.59
C LYS A 69 11.15 15.65 -16.70
N GLU A 70 12.23 15.82 -15.97
CA GLU A 70 13.41 14.95 -16.04
C GLU A 70 13.31 13.82 -15.03
N GLN A 71 13.48 12.58 -15.50
CA GLN A 71 13.39 11.40 -14.65
C GLN A 71 14.46 11.41 -13.54
N SER A 72 15.66 11.90 -13.85
CA SER A 72 16.75 12.02 -12.87
C SER A 72 16.42 12.96 -11.70
N ILE A 73 15.61 13.99 -11.93
CA ILE A 73 15.13 14.90 -10.88
C ILE A 73 14.06 14.21 -10.06
N LYS A 74 13.08 13.55 -10.70
CA LYS A 74 12.04 12.75 -10.01
C LYS A 74 12.67 11.74 -9.06
N ASP A 75 13.67 11.00 -9.54
CA ASP A 75 14.33 9.96 -8.74
C ASP A 75 15.05 10.57 -7.52
N ARG A 76 15.73 11.72 -7.68
CA ARG A 76 16.38 12.43 -6.57
C ARG A 76 15.38 12.95 -5.54
N GLU A 77 14.26 13.52 -5.98
CA GLU A 77 13.21 14.00 -5.07
C GLU A 77 12.61 12.84 -4.27
N LEU A 78 12.29 11.73 -4.91
CA LEU A 78 11.76 10.54 -4.25
C LEU A 78 12.78 9.93 -3.27
N GLN A 79 14.05 9.88 -3.64
CA GLN A 79 15.11 9.43 -2.73
C GLN A 79 15.25 10.39 -1.54
N SER A 80 15.09 11.69 -1.77
CA SER A 80 15.08 12.69 -0.70
C SER A 80 13.90 12.49 0.24
N TYR A 81 12.69 12.23 -0.28
CA TYR A 81 11.52 11.91 0.53
C TYR A 81 11.73 10.65 1.37
N PHE A 82 12.22 9.58 0.74
CA PHE A 82 12.54 8.35 1.47
C PHE A 82 13.57 8.59 2.59
N ASN A 83 14.63 9.35 2.30
CA ASN A 83 15.63 9.67 3.31
C ASN A 83 15.07 10.55 4.43
N THR A 84 14.19 11.50 4.13
CA THR A 84 13.52 12.33 5.14
C THR A 84 12.64 11.47 6.05
N MET A 85 11.83 10.58 5.48
CA MET A 85 11.01 9.65 6.27
C MET A 85 11.88 8.73 7.11
N LEU A 86 13.00 8.23 6.56
CA LEU A 86 13.91 7.34 7.27
C LEU A 86 14.63 8.04 8.42
N PHE A 87 15.28 9.18 8.15
CA PHE A 87 16.17 9.81 9.13
C PHE A 87 15.41 10.69 10.11
N ARG A 88 14.61 11.63 9.63
CA ARG A 88 13.90 12.58 10.47
C ARG A 88 12.68 11.95 11.15
N ASP A 89 11.82 11.28 10.36
CA ASP A 89 10.51 10.85 10.85
C ASP A 89 10.56 9.49 11.58
N LEU A 90 11.54 8.64 11.28
CA LEU A 90 11.74 7.38 12.01
C LEU A 90 12.90 7.44 12.99
N ILE A 91 14.12 7.65 12.51
CA ILE A 91 15.33 7.48 13.34
C ILE A 91 15.41 8.54 14.42
N GLU A 92 15.32 9.82 14.06
CA GLU A 92 15.42 10.93 15.02
C GLU A 92 14.22 10.97 15.96
N HIS A 93 13.01 10.83 15.42
CA HIS A 93 11.79 10.96 16.22
C HIS A 93 11.62 9.82 17.24
N TYR A 94 11.92 8.58 16.86
CA TYR A 94 11.81 7.41 17.75
C TYR A 94 13.15 7.01 18.38
N GLU A 95 14.18 7.86 18.26
CA GLU A 95 15.52 7.63 18.82
C GLU A 95 16.12 6.26 18.43
N LEU A 96 15.87 5.81 17.19
CA LEU A 96 16.27 4.51 16.72
C LEU A 96 17.77 4.45 16.40
N SER A 97 18.40 3.33 16.71
CA SER A 97 19.79 3.05 16.38
C SER A 97 19.92 2.15 15.14
N ASN A 98 21.12 2.11 14.52
CA ASN A 98 21.43 1.27 13.36
C ASN A 98 20.66 1.62 12.07
N PRO A 99 20.90 2.79 11.46
CA PRO A 99 20.24 3.23 10.23
C PRO A 99 20.34 2.24 9.06
N SER A 100 21.47 1.52 8.94
CA SER A 100 21.68 0.54 7.86
C SER A 100 20.75 -0.65 7.98
N MET A 101 20.56 -1.17 9.19
CA MET A 101 19.60 -2.26 9.46
C MET A 101 18.17 -1.79 9.19
N ILE A 102 17.79 -0.60 9.66
CA ILE A 102 16.46 -0.02 9.45
C ILE A 102 16.19 0.12 7.94
N ARG A 103 17.11 0.69 7.18
CA ARG A 103 17.02 0.82 5.71
C ARG A 103 16.85 -0.54 5.04
N TYR A 104 17.62 -1.54 5.45
CA TYR A 104 17.50 -2.90 4.92
C TYR A 104 16.10 -3.47 5.21
N PHE A 105 15.64 -3.36 6.47
CA PHE A 105 14.32 -3.83 6.88
C PHE A 105 13.19 -3.19 6.04
N LEU A 106 13.18 -1.86 5.91
CA LEU A 106 12.18 -1.15 5.10
C LEU A 106 12.21 -1.59 3.63
N LYS A 107 13.41 -1.77 3.05
CA LYS A 107 13.54 -2.33 1.69
C LYS A 107 12.96 -3.74 1.56
N ARG A 108 13.15 -4.59 2.58
CA ARG A 108 12.55 -5.94 2.60
C ARG A 108 11.03 -5.89 2.64
N VAL A 109 10.45 -5.00 3.44
CA VAL A 109 9.00 -4.77 3.45
C VAL A 109 8.52 -4.26 2.09
N MET A 110 9.19 -3.27 1.49
CA MET A 110 8.87 -2.75 0.16
C MET A 110 8.96 -3.82 -0.95
N SER A 111 9.91 -4.73 -0.86
CA SER A 111 10.04 -5.82 -1.84
C SER A 111 8.92 -6.85 -1.74
N ASN A 112 8.32 -6.98 -0.54
CA ASN A 112 7.25 -7.91 -0.23
C ASN A 112 5.85 -7.27 -0.19
N LEU A 113 5.71 -6.03 -0.70
CA LEU A 113 4.40 -5.36 -0.77
C LEU A 113 3.34 -6.27 -1.39
N THR A 114 2.10 -6.10 -0.94
CA THR A 114 0.92 -6.85 -1.38
C THR A 114 0.92 -8.35 -1.02
N LYS A 115 1.96 -8.84 -0.37
CA LYS A 115 2.03 -10.22 0.12
C LYS A 115 1.99 -10.26 1.64
N PRO A 116 1.42 -11.32 2.24
CA PRO A 116 1.51 -11.53 3.68
C PRO A 116 2.96 -11.49 4.14
N THR A 117 3.29 -10.56 5.03
CA THR A 117 4.67 -10.30 5.45
C THR A 117 4.94 -10.90 6.82
N SER A 118 5.98 -11.72 6.91
CA SER A 118 6.46 -12.29 8.15
C SER A 118 7.67 -11.50 8.67
N THR A 119 7.48 -10.75 9.74
CA THR A 119 8.58 -10.08 10.46
C THR A 119 9.61 -11.10 10.94
N ASN A 120 9.18 -12.33 11.30
CA ASN A 120 10.06 -13.43 11.65
C ASN A 120 10.99 -13.85 10.52
N SER A 121 10.50 -13.86 9.27
CA SER A 121 11.36 -14.17 8.12
C SER A 121 12.46 -13.13 7.97
N VAL A 122 12.11 -11.83 8.08
CA VAL A 122 13.10 -10.75 7.98
C VAL A 122 14.08 -10.79 9.16
N PHE A 123 13.61 -11.11 10.36
CA PHE A 123 14.48 -11.34 11.54
C PHE A 123 15.51 -12.44 11.28
N ASN A 124 15.09 -13.59 10.74
CA ASN A 124 15.96 -14.71 10.42
C ASN A 124 16.97 -14.33 9.32
N ASP A 125 16.56 -13.58 8.30
CA ASP A 125 17.45 -13.06 7.25
C ASP A 125 18.55 -12.17 7.85
N LEU A 126 18.19 -11.23 8.74
CA LEU A 126 19.13 -10.33 9.43
C LEU A 126 20.10 -11.13 10.31
N LYS A 127 19.57 -12.08 11.07
CA LYS A 127 20.36 -12.94 11.94
C LYS A 127 21.38 -13.77 11.14
N SER A 128 20.99 -14.29 9.97
CA SER A 128 21.89 -15.05 9.08
C SER A 128 23.03 -14.19 8.53
N GLN A 129 22.82 -12.87 8.42
CA GLN A 129 23.85 -11.90 8.02
C GLN A 129 24.69 -11.39 9.19
N GLY A 130 24.53 -11.95 10.40
CA GLY A 130 25.26 -11.55 11.59
C GLY A 130 24.78 -10.24 12.21
N ILE A 131 23.66 -9.70 11.76
CA ILE A 131 23.08 -8.45 12.29
C ILE A 131 22.31 -8.79 13.57
N LYS A 132 22.75 -8.20 14.70
CA LYS A 132 22.09 -8.36 15.98
C LYS A 132 20.93 -7.36 16.10
N VAL A 133 19.72 -7.87 16.21
CA VAL A 133 18.50 -7.08 16.44
C VAL A 133 17.53 -7.90 17.28
N ALA A 134 16.76 -7.27 18.14
CA ALA A 134 15.67 -7.93 18.83
C ALA A 134 14.46 -8.05 17.89
N LYS A 135 13.69 -9.11 18.02
CA LYS A 135 12.52 -9.35 17.20
C LYS A 135 11.45 -8.27 17.42
N ASP A 136 11.26 -7.89 18.67
CA ASP A 136 10.27 -6.86 19.06
C ASP A 136 10.61 -5.51 18.45
N THR A 137 11.90 -5.15 18.34
CA THR A 137 12.35 -3.94 17.64
C THR A 137 11.89 -3.90 16.17
N LEU A 138 11.81 -5.04 15.47
CA LEU A 138 11.33 -5.06 14.09
C LEU A 138 9.82 -4.89 14.01
N TYR A 139 9.05 -5.38 14.99
CA TYR A 139 7.62 -5.11 15.07
C TYR A 139 7.35 -3.64 15.37
N GLU A 140 8.03 -3.07 16.35
CA GLU A 140 7.94 -1.64 16.69
C GLU A 140 8.32 -0.76 15.48
N LEU A 141 9.43 -1.08 14.81
CA LEU A 141 9.84 -0.36 13.60
C LEU A 141 8.77 -0.38 12.50
N LEU A 142 8.06 -1.50 12.34
CA LEU A 142 7.01 -1.61 11.35
C LEU A 142 5.77 -0.79 11.72
N GLU A 143 5.39 -0.77 13.00
CA GLU A 143 4.31 0.09 13.50
C GLU A 143 4.71 1.58 13.38
N HIS A 144 5.95 1.96 13.70
CA HIS A 144 6.45 3.32 13.49
C HIS A 144 6.44 3.72 12.00
N ALA A 145 6.82 2.81 11.10
CA ALA A 145 6.74 3.07 9.66
C ALA A 145 5.29 3.22 9.17
N CYS A 146 4.33 2.57 9.82
CA CYS A 146 2.91 2.79 9.55
C CYS A 146 2.43 4.14 10.13
N SER A 147 2.85 4.52 11.34
CA SER A 147 2.44 5.78 11.97
C SER A 147 2.94 7.03 11.23
N ILE A 148 4.05 6.93 10.49
CA ILE A 148 4.51 8.00 9.61
C ILE A 148 3.91 7.94 8.19
N PHE A 149 2.90 7.10 7.95
CA PHE A 149 2.27 6.88 6.65
C PHE A 149 3.20 6.35 5.55
N MET A 150 4.37 5.80 5.88
CA MET A 150 5.20 5.12 4.89
C MET A 150 4.52 3.86 4.39
N PHE A 151 3.94 3.08 5.32
CA PHE A 151 3.17 1.87 5.02
C PHE A 151 1.77 1.92 5.63
N PHE A 152 0.90 1.11 5.05
CA PHE A 152 -0.43 0.82 5.55
C PHE A 152 -0.58 -0.67 5.77
N LYS A 153 -0.99 -1.05 6.96
CA LYS A 153 -1.23 -2.44 7.35
C LYS A 153 -2.64 -2.87 6.99
N VAL A 154 -2.77 -3.99 6.30
CA VAL A 154 -4.04 -4.64 6.00
C VAL A 154 -4.03 -6.01 6.66
N PRO A 155 -4.84 -6.22 7.70
CA PRO A 155 -4.91 -7.49 8.41
C PRO A 155 -5.65 -8.56 7.60
N LYS A 156 -5.46 -9.82 7.99
CA LYS A 156 -6.21 -10.94 7.45
C LYS A 156 -7.64 -10.91 7.99
N TYR A 157 -8.63 -11.10 7.12
CA TYR A 157 -10.02 -11.32 7.54
C TYR A 157 -10.15 -12.64 8.28
N THR A 158 -10.62 -12.58 9.51
CA THR A 158 -10.91 -13.73 10.36
C THR A 158 -12.14 -13.44 11.22
N SER A 159 -12.82 -14.47 11.69
CA SER A 159 -13.96 -14.33 12.61
C SER A 159 -13.55 -14.06 14.06
N SER A 160 -12.24 -14.04 14.37
CA SER A 160 -11.72 -13.92 15.72
C SER A 160 -10.61 -12.87 15.80
N ILE A 161 -10.74 -11.92 16.72
CA ILE A 161 -9.72 -10.87 17.01
C ILE A 161 -8.37 -11.51 17.37
N ILE A 162 -8.38 -12.65 18.10
CA ILE A 162 -7.14 -13.35 18.46
C ILE A 162 -6.44 -13.91 17.22
N GLN A 163 -7.20 -14.45 16.27
CA GLN A 163 -6.65 -14.94 15.00
C GLN A 163 -6.18 -13.81 14.11
N GLU A 164 -6.88 -12.67 14.08
CA GLU A 164 -6.46 -11.48 13.35
C GLU A 164 -5.08 -11.02 13.83
N ASN A 165 -4.89 -10.85 15.13
CA ASN A 165 -3.62 -10.41 15.72
C ASN A 165 -2.46 -11.40 15.51
N ASN A 166 -2.75 -12.70 15.44
CA ASN A 166 -1.75 -13.75 15.20
C ASN A 166 -1.48 -14.03 13.72
N SER A 167 -2.28 -13.45 12.82
CA SER A 167 -2.14 -13.65 11.38
C SER A 167 -1.12 -12.68 10.78
N LEU A 168 -0.53 -13.09 9.66
CA LEU A 168 0.31 -12.19 8.87
C LEU A 168 -0.55 -11.07 8.27
N SER A 169 0.00 -9.87 8.17
CA SER A 169 -0.65 -8.75 7.49
C SER A 169 0.01 -8.49 6.13
N LYS A 170 -0.76 -7.97 5.18
CA LYS A 170 -0.22 -7.35 3.98
C LYS A 170 0.14 -5.89 4.28
N TYR A 171 1.12 -5.36 3.56
CA TYR A 171 1.52 -3.95 3.66
C TYR A 171 1.46 -3.30 2.28
N TYR A 172 1.00 -2.06 2.28
CA TYR A 172 0.90 -1.19 1.10
C TYR A 172 1.69 0.08 1.36
N ILE A 173 2.21 0.71 0.31
CA ILE A 173 3.03 1.93 0.43
C ILE A 173 2.23 3.14 -0.02
N ILE A 174 2.54 4.31 0.56
CA ILE A 174 1.88 5.58 0.24
C ILE A 174 2.00 6.00 -1.22
N ASP A 175 3.08 5.59 -1.91
CA ASP A 175 3.37 6.00 -3.29
C ASP A 175 4.21 4.94 -4.02
N ASN A 176 3.79 4.57 -5.23
CA ASN A 176 4.49 3.57 -6.04
C ASN A 176 5.88 4.05 -6.49
N GLY A 177 6.01 5.34 -6.81
CA GLY A 177 7.28 5.93 -7.19
C GLY A 177 8.30 5.94 -6.06
N LEU A 178 7.83 6.13 -4.82
CA LEU A 178 8.69 6.03 -3.64
C LEU A 178 9.34 4.64 -3.55
N ARG A 179 8.57 3.57 -3.78
CA ARG A 179 9.11 2.20 -3.87
C ARG A 179 10.12 2.07 -5.00
N SER A 180 9.76 2.55 -6.19
CA SER A 180 10.58 2.41 -7.39
C SER A 180 11.90 3.18 -7.33
N SER A 181 11.97 4.28 -6.55
CA SER A 181 13.21 5.04 -6.32
C SER A 181 14.21 4.34 -5.40
N VAL A 182 13.74 3.34 -4.63
CA VAL A 182 14.53 2.64 -3.61
C VAL A 182 14.87 1.21 -4.02
N LEU A 183 14.01 0.58 -4.83
CA LEU A 183 14.15 -0.79 -5.32
C LEU A 183 14.25 -0.80 -6.84
N LEU A 184 15.13 -1.64 -7.37
CA LEU A 184 15.18 -1.89 -8.80
C LEU A 184 13.88 -2.56 -9.28
N PRO A 185 13.33 -2.11 -10.42
CA PRO A 185 12.15 -2.73 -11.02
C PRO A 185 12.39 -4.22 -11.31
N GLN A 186 11.38 -5.04 -11.05
CA GLN A 186 11.41 -6.48 -11.38
C GLN A 186 10.25 -6.81 -12.32
N SER A 187 10.43 -7.85 -13.13
CA SER A 187 9.33 -8.36 -13.96
C SER A 187 8.17 -8.82 -13.09
N GLY A 188 6.94 -8.42 -13.46
CA GLY A 188 5.72 -8.72 -12.70
C GLY A 188 5.44 -7.74 -11.54
N ASP A 189 6.20 -6.67 -11.41
CA ASP A 189 5.90 -5.63 -10.42
C ASP A 189 4.62 -4.85 -10.76
N GLU A 190 4.20 -4.80 -12.04
CA GLU A 190 2.98 -4.07 -12.47
C GLU A 190 1.74 -4.51 -11.70
N GLY A 191 1.60 -5.82 -11.44
CA GLY A 191 0.48 -6.35 -10.66
C GLY A 191 0.49 -5.87 -9.21
N LYS A 192 1.66 -5.87 -8.55
CA LYS A 192 1.80 -5.34 -7.19
C LYS A 192 1.52 -3.84 -7.12
N LEU A 193 2.03 -3.07 -8.11
CA LEU A 193 1.80 -1.63 -8.18
C LEU A 193 0.33 -1.33 -8.42
N LEU A 194 -0.37 -2.12 -9.26
CA LEU A 194 -1.81 -1.99 -9.47
C LEU A 194 -2.57 -2.30 -8.17
N GLU A 195 -2.24 -3.38 -7.48
CA GLU A 195 -2.87 -3.73 -6.21
C GLU A 195 -2.66 -2.62 -5.16
N ASN A 196 -1.45 -2.03 -5.10
CA ASN A 196 -1.19 -0.87 -4.25
C ASN A 196 -2.02 0.35 -4.64
N SER A 197 -2.16 0.65 -5.92
CA SER A 197 -2.99 1.76 -6.43
C SER A 197 -4.47 1.54 -6.09
N VAL A 198 -4.97 0.32 -6.20
CA VAL A 198 -6.34 -0.05 -5.80
C VAL A 198 -6.51 0.11 -4.28
N TYR A 199 -5.54 -0.35 -3.47
CA TYR A 199 -5.57 -0.15 -2.02
C TYR A 199 -5.66 1.33 -1.65
N LEU A 200 -4.81 2.19 -2.23
CA LEU A 200 -4.82 3.63 -1.96
C LEU A 200 -6.16 4.27 -2.36
N HIS A 201 -6.77 3.81 -3.46
CA HIS A 201 -8.10 4.24 -3.86
C HIS A 201 -9.17 3.83 -2.85
N LEU A 202 -9.14 2.58 -2.37
CA LEU A 202 -10.07 2.08 -1.35
C LEU A 202 -9.88 2.84 -0.03
N ARG A 203 -8.65 3.03 0.42
CA ARG A 203 -8.30 3.76 1.65
C ARG A 203 -8.80 5.21 1.61
N ARG A 204 -8.60 5.89 0.48
CA ARG A 204 -9.05 7.28 0.29
C ARG A 204 -10.57 7.44 0.36
N LYS A 205 -11.31 6.43 -0.09
CA LYS A 205 -12.78 6.41 -0.08
C LYS A 205 -13.39 5.81 1.16
N LYS A 206 -12.59 5.15 1.98
CA LYS A 206 -13.03 4.44 3.16
C LYS A 206 -13.75 5.39 4.12
N THR A 207 -14.94 5.01 4.55
CA THR A 207 -15.67 5.67 5.62
C THR A 207 -15.18 5.19 7.01
N PRO A 208 -15.46 5.93 8.11
CA PRO A 208 -15.07 5.49 9.46
C PRO A 208 -15.61 4.10 9.85
N ASN A 209 -16.78 3.71 9.31
CA ASN A 209 -17.43 2.43 9.62
C ASN A 209 -16.96 1.27 8.72
N GLU A 210 -16.02 1.53 7.83
CA GLU A 210 -15.46 0.50 6.95
C GLU A 210 -14.09 0.04 7.42
N LYS A 211 -13.81 -1.25 7.20
CA LYS A 211 -12.49 -1.87 7.40
C LYS A 211 -12.08 -2.60 6.14
N ILE A 212 -10.80 -2.53 5.83
CA ILE A 212 -10.20 -3.21 4.68
C ILE A 212 -9.36 -4.36 5.20
N TYR A 213 -9.64 -5.56 4.72
CA TYR A 213 -8.92 -6.80 5.02
C TYR A 213 -8.46 -7.46 3.73
N TYR A 214 -7.57 -8.44 3.81
CA TYR A 214 -7.40 -9.46 2.78
C TYR A 214 -7.91 -10.81 3.29
N TYR A 215 -8.28 -11.70 2.38
CA TYR A 215 -8.71 -13.05 2.74
C TYR A 215 -7.66 -14.07 2.31
N LYS A 216 -7.44 -15.07 3.17
CA LYS A 216 -6.57 -16.21 2.90
C LYS A 216 -7.15 -17.48 3.51
N GLY A 217 -7.86 -18.24 2.70
CA GLY A 217 -8.28 -19.62 2.94
C GLY A 217 -7.42 -20.60 2.12
N GLU A 218 -8.05 -21.45 1.32
CA GLU A 218 -7.37 -22.28 0.32
C GLU A 218 -6.73 -21.40 -0.77
N LYS A 219 -7.46 -20.35 -1.16
CA LYS A 219 -7.00 -19.33 -2.10
C LYS A 219 -7.00 -17.95 -1.44
N GLU A 220 -6.50 -16.96 -2.14
CA GLU A 220 -6.38 -15.60 -1.64
C GLU A 220 -7.30 -14.65 -2.41
N CYS A 221 -8.00 -13.76 -1.69
CA CYS A 221 -8.68 -12.60 -2.24
C CYS A 221 -8.01 -11.34 -1.69
N ASP A 222 -7.68 -10.40 -2.58
CA ASP A 222 -6.82 -9.26 -2.24
C ASP A 222 -7.47 -8.31 -1.26
N PHE A 223 -8.77 -8.00 -1.44
CA PHE A 223 -9.48 -7.12 -0.52
C PHE A 223 -10.86 -7.67 -0.16
N VAL A 224 -11.16 -7.57 1.12
CA VAL A 224 -12.45 -7.80 1.73
C VAL A 224 -12.84 -6.52 2.44
N ILE A 225 -13.90 -5.88 1.99
CA ILE A 225 -14.40 -4.65 2.60
C ILE A 225 -15.53 -5.02 3.55
N GLN A 226 -15.32 -4.72 4.82
CA GLN A 226 -16.34 -4.85 5.85
C GLN A 226 -16.92 -3.49 6.16
N THR A 227 -18.24 -3.39 6.12
CA THR A 227 -19.00 -2.21 6.53
C THR A 227 -19.84 -2.63 7.73
N GLU A 228 -19.55 -2.05 8.89
CA GLU A 228 -20.17 -2.46 10.17
C GLU A 228 -19.98 -3.97 10.44
N GLU A 229 -21.07 -4.75 10.46
CA GLU A 229 -21.05 -6.20 10.76
C GLU A 229 -21.07 -7.10 9.52
N HIS A 230 -21.18 -6.53 8.30
CA HIS A 230 -21.30 -7.33 7.07
C HIS A 230 -20.16 -7.03 6.08
N ILE A 231 -19.89 -8.02 5.23
CA ILE A 231 -18.93 -7.83 4.13
C ILE A 231 -19.68 -7.23 2.95
N SER A 232 -19.25 -6.02 2.57
CA SER A 232 -19.88 -5.24 1.50
C SER A 232 -19.30 -5.52 0.12
N SER A 233 -18.02 -5.93 0.03
CA SER A 233 -17.36 -6.20 -1.25
C SER A 233 -16.20 -7.18 -1.11
N LEU A 234 -15.99 -8.00 -2.14
CA LEU A 234 -14.81 -8.81 -2.38
C LEU A 234 -14.13 -8.33 -3.65
N ILE A 235 -12.83 -7.99 -3.58
CA ILE A 235 -12.12 -7.40 -4.71
C ILE A 235 -10.83 -8.18 -4.94
N GLN A 236 -10.66 -8.62 -6.19
CA GLN A 236 -9.43 -9.24 -6.68
C GLN A 236 -8.77 -8.32 -7.70
N VAL A 237 -7.45 -8.22 -7.67
CA VAL A 237 -6.69 -7.33 -8.54
C VAL A 237 -5.69 -8.13 -9.36
N THR A 238 -5.71 -7.96 -10.67
CA THR A 238 -4.74 -8.58 -11.56
C THR A 238 -4.37 -7.63 -12.69
N TRP A 239 -3.10 -7.60 -13.10
CA TRP A 239 -2.68 -6.74 -14.20
C TRP A 239 -3.32 -7.15 -15.53
N LEU A 240 -3.33 -8.44 -15.78
CA LEU A 240 -3.89 -9.04 -16.98
C LEU A 240 -4.72 -10.26 -16.60
N LEU A 241 -5.96 -10.32 -17.04
CA LEU A 241 -6.79 -11.51 -16.90
C LEU A 241 -6.72 -12.34 -18.18
N ASN A 242 -6.19 -13.56 -18.11
CA ASN A 242 -6.02 -14.47 -19.24
C ASN A 242 -6.34 -15.91 -18.86
N SER A 243 -6.34 -16.83 -19.85
CA SER A 243 -6.67 -18.24 -19.64
C SER A 243 -5.78 -18.95 -18.60
N HIS A 244 -4.55 -18.48 -18.36
CA HIS A 244 -3.62 -19.11 -17.42
C HIS A 244 -3.87 -18.72 -15.96
N ASN A 245 -4.41 -17.51 -15.69
CA ASN A 245 -4.61 -17.02 -14.35
C ASN A 245 -6.08 -16.87 -13.94
N THR A 246 -7.04 -16.88 -14.89
CA THR A 246 -8.48 -16.72 -14.61
C THR A 246 -8.98 -17.67 -13.52
N ALA A 247 -8.61 -18.95 -13.58
CA ALA A 247 -9.03 -19.93 -12.57
C ALA A 247 -8.48 -19.63 -11.17
N ARG A 248 -7.31 -19.01 -11.07
CA ARG A 248 -6.71 -18.57 -9.80
C ARG A 248 -7.44 -17.34 -9.26
N GLU A 249 -7.58 -16.31 -10.10
CA GLU A 249 -8.18 -15.03 -9.69
C GLU A 249 -9.66 -15.19 -9.30
N ILE A 250 -10.45 -15.87 -10.12
CA ILE A 250 -11.85 -16.18 -9.80
C ILE A 250 -11.93 -17.09 -8.57
N GLY A 251 -11.03 -18.07 -8.48
CA GLY A 251 -11.00 -19.00 -7.36
C GLY A 251 -10.74 -18.31 -6.02
N GLY A 252 -9.97 -17.23 -5.97
CA GLY A 252 -9.75 -16.41 -4.76
C GLY A 252 -11.04 -15.77 -4.28
N ILE A 253 -11.76 -15.12 -5.21
CA ILE A 253 -13.07 -14.51 -4.90
C ILE A 253 -14.09 -15.56 -4.46
N LEU A 254 -14.18 -16.69 -5.16
CA LEU A 254 -15.13 -17.75 -4.83
C LEU A 254 -14.86 -18.37 -3.46
N ASP A 255 -13.60 -18.53 -3.08
CA ASP A 255 -13.24 -19.05 -1.76
C ASP A 255 -13.63 -18.05 -0.66
N ALA A 256 -13.36 -16.77 -0.87
CA ALA A 256 -13.82 -15.70 0.03
C ALA A 256 -15.35 -15.60 0.09
N TYR A 257 -16.04 -15.72 -1.06
CA TYR A 257 -17.51 -15.74 -1.13
C TYR A 257 -18.12 -16.86 -0.29
N LYS A 258 -17.59 -18.08 -0.40
CA LYS A 258 -18.08 -19.23 0.38
C LYS A 258 -18.00 -18.98 1.89
N THR A 259 -16.97 -18.26 2.33
CA THR A 259 -16.76 -17.95 3.74
C THR A 259 -17.59 -16.77 4.22
N THR A 260 -17.75 -15.72 3.39
CA THR A 260 -18.37 -14.45 3.79
C THR A 260 -19.82 -14.30 3.35
N GLY A 261 -20.26 -15.05 2.33
CA GLY A 261 -21.59 -14.91 1.72
C GLY A 261 -21.76 -13.61 0.87
N CYS A 262 -20.71 -12.83 0.70
CA CYS A 262 -20.77 -11.53 0.00
C CYS A 262 -20.92 -11.73 -1.50
N LYS A 263 -22.02 -11.22 -2.07
CA LYS A 263 -22.34 -11.35 -3.49
C LYS A 263 -21.71 -10.27 -4.38
N ASN A 264 -21.25 -9.17 -3.79
CA ASN A 264 -20.59 -8.09 -4.52
C ASN A 264 -19.13 -8.45 -4.77
N CYS A 265 -18.88 -9.14 -5.86
CA CYS A 265 -17.57 -9.64 -6.26
C CYS A 265 -17.05 -8.82 -7.45
N ILE A 266 -15.86 -8.25 -7.33
CA ILE A 266 -15.27 -7.34 -8.31
C ILE A 266 -13.88 -7.85 -8.68
N ILE A 267 -13.58 -7.92 -9.98
CA ILE A 267 -12.22 -8.10 -10.49
C ILE A 267 -11.79 -6.77 -11.10
N VAL A 268 -10.66 -6.25 -10.60
CA VAL A 268 -10.02 -5.06 -11.15
C VAL A 268 -8.85 -5.50 -12.00
N THR A 269 -8.84 -5.09 -13.26
CA THR A 269 -7.76 -5.39 -14.20
C THR A 269 -7.38 -4.16 -15.00
N PHE A 270 -6.14 -4.12 -15.46
CA PHE A 270 -5.67 -3.09 -16.37
C PHE A 270 -6.19 -3.32 -17.80
N GLU A 271 -6.42 -4.56 -18.24
CA GLU A 271 -6.95 -4.95 -19.56
C GLU A 271 -8.31 -5.64 -19.45
#